data_15d4f6b27e95409e2031a8358c6400b7
#
_entry.id   15d4f6b27e95409e2031a8358c6400b7
#
_cell.length_a   1.000
_cell.length_b   1.000
_cell.length_c   1.000
_cell.angle_alpha   90.00
_cell.angle_beta   90.00
_cell.angle_gamma   90.00
#
_symmetry.space_group_name_H-M   'P 1'
#
loop_
_entity.id
_entity.type
_entity.pdbx_description
1 polymer ?
#
loop_
_entity_poly.entity_id
_entity_poly.type
_entity_poly.pdbx_seq_one_letter_code
_entity_poly.pdbx_strand_id
1 'polypeptide(L)'
;MSKNVNKLKHCICCDSKKLKQILDLNKQPLANSYHDNTEKLENYPLGLNLCEDCYHLQLTHCVNPDLLFKDYLYVSGTSQTLKDNMDWFSKYVFTKYQTQINTVLDIACNDGTQLDYFKNAKPHKALRDLGEKITTYGIEIGRA
;
A
#
# COMPACT_ATOMS: atom_id res chain seq x y z
N MET A 1 -24.49 13.33 -6.87
CA MET A 1 -23.15 12.71 -6.84
C MET A 1 -23.24 11.56 -5.84
N SER A 2 -22.80 10.37 -6.20
CA SER A 2 -22.79 9.21 -5.30
C SER A 2 -21.95 9.56 -4.05
N LYS A 3 -22.43 9.23 -2.85
CA LYS A 3 -21.70 9.42 -1.57
C LYS A 3 -20.33 8.73 -1.55
N ASN A 4 -20.08 7.87 -2.53
CA ASN A 4 -18.94 6.96 -2.57
C ASN A 4 -17.77 7.44 -3.44
N VAL A 5 -17.91 8.55 -4.19
CA VAL A 5 -16.87 9.05 -5.11
C VAL A 5 -16.76 10.56 -5.02
N ASN A 6 -15.56 11.05 -4.81
CA ASN A 6 -15.25 12.47 -4.80
C ASN A 6 -14.24 12.80 -5.91
N LYS A 7 -14.57 13.80 -6.76
CA LYS A 7 -13.62 14.33 -7.72
C LYS A 7 -12.57 15.17 -7.00
N LEU A 8 -11.29 14.86 -7.21
CA LEU A 8 -10.19 15.63 -6.67
C LEU A 8 -10.01 16.92 -7.50
N LYS A 9 -10.14 18.07 -6.84
CA LYS A 9 -10.08 19.39 -7.48
C LYS A 9 -8.74 20.09 -7.26
N HIS A 10 -7.95 19.59 -6.32
CA HIS A 10 -6.66 20.15 -5.92
C HIS A 10 -5.63 19.02 -5.87
N CYS A 11 -4.37 19.39 -6.02
CA CYS A 11 -3.25 18.50 -5.80
C CYS A 11 -3.16 18.10 -4.33
N ILE A 12 -3.12 16.79 -4.04
CA ILE A 12 -3.02 16.28 -2.67
C ILE A 12 -1.64 16.51 -2.04
N CYS A 13 -0.64 16.88 -2.85
CA CYS A 13 0.72 17.14 -2.39
C CYS A 13 0.98 18.64 -2.10
N CYS A 14 0.54 19.57 -2.98
CA CYS A 14 0.86 21.00 -2.87
C CYS A 14 -0.38 21.93 -2.88
N ASP A 15 -1.59 21.37 -2.85
CA ASP A 15 -2.88 22.07 -2.89
C ASP A 15 -3.14 22.93 -4.14
N SER A 16 -2.31 22.81 -5.18
CA SER A 16 -2.50 23.51 -6.44
C SER A 16 -3.78 23.08 -7.15
N LYS A 17 -4.44 24.03 -7.82
CA LYS A 17 -5.60 23.78 -8.69
C LYS A 17 -5.22 23.43 -10.13
N LYS A 18 -3.94 23.52 -10.49
CA LYS A 18 -3.45 23.27 -11.85
C LYS A 18 -3.27 21.75 -12.06
N LEU A 19 -4.38 21.07 -12.18
CA LEU A 19 -4.44 19.63 -12.47
C LEU A 19 -4.77 19.42 -13.94
N LYS A 20 -3.88 18.73 -14.66
CA LYS A 20 -4.07 18.32 -16.04
C LYS A 20 -4.33 16.81 -16.09
N GLN A 21 -5.50 16.41 -16.58
CA GLN A 21 -5.77 14.98 -16.81
C GLN A 21 -4.91 14.47 -17.95
N ILE A 22 -4.13 13.42 -17.68
CA ILE A 22 -3.19 12.81 -18.63
C ILE A 22 -3.58 11.39 -19.04
N LEU A 23 -4.47 10.73 -18.28
CA LEU A 23 -4.98 9.42 -18.58
C LEU A 23 -6.45 9.33 -18.16
N ASP A 24 -7.27 8.72 -19.00
CA ASP A 24 -8.65 8.34 -18.71
C ASP A 24 -8.89 6.89 -19.12
N LEU A 25 -9.16 6.03 -18.15
CA LEU A 25 -9.53 4.63 -18.36
C LEU A 25 -11.05 4.43 -18.26
N ASN A 26 -11.84 5.53 -18.35
CA ASN A 26 -13.27 5.52 -18.16
C ASN A 26 -13.69 5.00 -16.77
N LYS A 27 -14.86 4.37 -16.70
CA LYS A 27 -15.35 3.75 -15.47
C LYS A 27 -14.88 2.30 -15.40
N GLN A 28 -14.29 1.91 -14.29
CA GLN A 28 -13.80 0.57 -14.01
C GLN A 28 -14.40 0.04 -12.70
N PRO A 29 -14.58 -1.28 -12.56
CA PRO A 29 -14.88 -1.88 -11.28
C PRO A 29 -13.70 -1.68 -10.30
N LEU A 30 -13.97 -1.80 -9.00
CA LEU A 30 -12.91 -1.74 -7.99
C LEU A 30 -11.96 -2.94 -8.12
N ALA A 31 -10.66 -2.70 -7.95
CA ALA A 31 -9.67 -3.77 -7.90
C ALA A 31 -9.96 -4.71 -6.73
N ASN A 32 -9.69 -6.00 -6.93
CA ASN A 32 -9.93 -7.07 -5.95
C ASN A 32 -11.40 -7.26 -5.51
N SER A 33 -12.36 -6.66 -6.22
CA SER A 33 -13.78 -6.92 -6.04
C SER A 33 -14.17 -8.17 -6.84
N TYR A 34 -13.81 -9.34 -6.32
CA TYR A 34 -14.18 -10.62 -6.95
C TYR A 34 -15.66 -10.88 -6.80
N HIS A 35 -16.32 -11.38 -7.85
CA HIS A 35 -17.76 -11.59 -7.91
C HIS A 35 -18.09 -12.73 -8.88
N ASP A 36 -19.28 -13.28 -8.73
CA ASP A 36 -19.84 -14.23 -9.69
C ASP A 36 -20.34 -13.51 -10.95
N ASN A 37 -20.28 -14.18 -12.10
CA ASN A 37 -20.62 -13.59 -13.43
C ASN A 37 -22.05 -13.04 -13.55
N THR A 38 -22.92 -13.30 -12.59
CA THR A 38 -24.31 -12.84 -12.54
C THR A 38 -24.49 -11.50 -11.85
N GLU A 39 -23.51 -11.02 -11.14
CA GLU A 39 -23.59 -9.76 -10.38
C GLU A 39 -23.25 -8.55 -11.25
N LYS A 40 -24.06 -7.50 -11.11
CA LYS A 40 -23.82 -6.22 -11.78
C LYS A 40 -22.90 -5.35 -10.93
N LEU A 41 -21.64 -5.25 -11.34
CA LEU A 41 -20.66 -4.42 -10.65
C LEU A 41 -20.94 -2.93 -10.78
N GLU A 42 -20.73 -2.21 -9.69
CA GLU A 42 -20.64 -0.76 -9.70
C GLU A 42 -19.29 -0.33 -10.26
N ASN A 43 -19.30 0.60 -11.22
CA ASN A 43 -18.11 1.11 -11.89
C ASN A 43 -17.80 2.54 -11.45
N TYR A 44 -16.54 2.85 -11.21
CA TYR A 44 -16.03 4.12 -10.71
C TYR A 44 -15.07 4.76 -11.71
N PRO A 45 -15.03 6.12 -11.82
CA PRO A 45 -14.09 6.80 -12.69
C PRO A 45 -12.66 6.47 -12.32
N LEU A 46 -11.85 6.07 -13.32
CA LEU A 46 -10.43 5.77 -13.15
C LEU A 46 -9.61 6.60 -14.15
N GLY A 47 -8.82 7.53 -13.65
CA GLY A 47 -7.96 8.37 -14.46
C GLY A 47 -6.86 9.01 -13.63
N LEU A 48 -5.88 9.61 -14.30
CA LEU A 48 -4.74 10.28 -13.66
C LEU A 48 -4.69 11.76 -14.02
N ASN A 49 -4.41 12.57 -13.02
CA ASN A 49 -4.04 13.97 -13.13
C ASN A 49 -2.56 14.15 -12.84
N LEU A 50 -1.89 14.98 -13.65
CA LEU A 50 -0.59 15.57 -13.36
C LEU A 50 -0.81 16.95 -12.77
N CYS A 51 -0.18 17.25 -11.65
CA CYS A 51 -0.08 18.61 -11.13
C CYS A 51 1.00 19.39 -11.91
N GLU A 52 0.65 20.52 -12.52
CA GLU A 52 1.60 21.30 -13.32
C GLU A 52 2.57 22.15 -12.45
N ASP A 53 2.29 22.30 -11.13
CA ASP A 53 3.17 23.05 -10.24
C ASP A 53 4.22 22.19 -9.53
N CYS A 54 3.88 20.96 -9.12
CA CYS A 54 4.81 20.09 -8.38
C CYS A 54 5.07 18.73 -9.06
N TYR A 55 4.47 18.49 -10.22
CA TYR A 55 4.59 17.26 -11.02
C TYR A 55 4.12 15.98 -10.31
N HIS A 56 3.35 16.11 -9.23
CA HIS A 56 2.72 14.98 -8.56
C HIS A 56 1.64 14.35 -9.45
N LEU A 57 1.68 13.01 -9.56
CA LEU A 57 0.64 12.22 -10.23
C LEU A 57 -0.37 11.73 -9.19
N GLN A 58 -1.65 11.96 -9.45
CA GLN A 58 -2.74 11.52 -8.57
C GLN A 58 -3.94 11.02 -9.36
N LEU A 59 -4.79 10.23 -8.72
CA LEU A 59 -6.09 9.85 -9.29
C LEU A 59 -6.97 11.08 -9.52
N THR A 60 -7.83 11.02 -10.55
CA THR A 60 -8.84 12.08 -10.81
C THR A 60 -9.94 12.10 -9.76
N HIS A 61 -10.25 10.94 -9.18
CA HIS A 61 -11.30 10.73 -8.19
C HIS A 61 -10.79 9.88 -7.03
N CYS A 62 -11.34 10.14 -5.85
CA CYS A 62 -11.15 9.31 -4.67
C CYS A 62 -12.45 8.55 -4.41
N VAL A 63 -12.38 7.22 -4.36
CA VAL A 63 -13.47 6.34 -3.93
C VAL A 63 -13.43 6.23 -2.41
N ASN A 64 -14.59 6.07 -1.76
CA ASN A 64 -14.66 5.87 -0.33
C ASN A 64 -13.76 4.69 0.08
N PRO A 65 -12.78 4.91 0.99
CA PRO A 65 -11.84 3.88 1.43
C PRO A 65 -12.50 2.62 1.99
N ASP A 66 -13.67 2.75 2.64
CA ASP A 66 -14.40 1.60 3.18
C ASP A 66 -14.78 0.59 2.10
N LEU A 67 -15.09 1.06 0.88
CA LEU A 67 -15.41 0.18 -0.24
C LEU A 67 -14.19 -0.55 -0.81
N LEU A 68 -13.01 0.00 -0.61
CA LEU A 68 -11.75 -0.54 -1.13
C LEU A 68 -11.07 -1.47 -0.13
N PHE A 69 -11.15 -1.16 1.16
CA PHE A 69 -10.24 -1.74 2.14
C PHE A 69 -10.93 -2.47 3.29
N LYS A 70 -12.22 -2.21 3.57
CA LYS A 70 -12.92 -2.85 4.69
C LYS A 70 -12.98 -4.37 4.56
N ASP A 71 -13.24 -4.87 3.35
CA ASP A 71 -13.30 -6.30 3.01
C ASP A 71 -12.21 -6.65 1.99
N TYR A 72 -10.96 -6.26 2.28
CA TYR A 72 -9.85 -6.42 1.35
C TYR A 72 -9.37 -7.87 1.32
N LEU A 73 -9.65 -8.56 0.20
CA LEU A 73 -9.41 -10.00 0.05
C LEU A 73 -7.96 -10.38 -0.28
N TYR A 74 -7.15 -9.42 -0.72
CA TYR A 74 -5.76 -9.69 -1.07
C TYR A 74 -4.91 -9.97 0.17
N VAL A 75 -4.19 -11.09 0.16
CA VAL A 75 -3.27 -11.52 1.21
C VAL A 75 -1.86 -11.57 0.66
N SER A 76 -0.97 -10.73 1.18
CA SER A 76 0.43 -10.61 0.69
C SER A 76 1.20 -11.93 0.80
N GLY A 77 0.96 -12.68 1.86
CA GLY A 77 1.61 -13.97 2.13
C GLY A 77 1.22 -15.12 1.20
N THR A 78 0.32 -14.93 0.22
CA THR A 78 -0.07 -16.00 -0.72
C THR A 78 0.86 -16.08 -1.94
N SER A 79 1.51 -14.98 -2.34
CA SER A 79 2.39 -14.93 -3.51
C SER A 79 3.83 -15.31 -3.17
N GLN A 80 4.38 -16.35 -3.78
CA GLN A 80 5.78 -16.73 -3.57
C GLN A 80 6.75 -15.65 -4.04
N THR A 81 6.51 -15.05 -5.21
CA THR A 81 7.33 -13.93 -5.72
C THR A 81 7.36 -12.75 -4.76
N LEU A 82 6.22 -12.42 -4.13
CA LEU A 82 6.18 -11.35 -3.16
C LEU A 82 6.93 -11.72 -1.87
N LYS A 83 6.80 -12.96 -1.39
CA LYS A 83 7.59 -13.46 -0.25
C LYS A 83 9.10 -13.37 -0.50
N ASP A 84 9.55 -13.78 -1.69
CA ASP A 84 10.95 -13.70 -2.07
C ASP A 84 11.45 -12.25 -2.10
N ASN A 85 10.61 -11.32 -2.56
CA ASN A 85 10.91 -9.88 -2.52
C ASN A 85 10.96 -9.35 -1.08
N MET A 86 10.03 -9.75 -0.22
CA MET A 86 9.99 -9.36 1.19
C MET A 86 11.22 -9.87 1.96
N ASP A 87 11.65 -11.10 1.69
CA ASP A 87 12.89 -11.68 2.25
C ASP A 87 14.12 -10.90 1.78
N TRP A 88 14.20 -10.66 0.47
CA TRP A 88 15.28 -9.84 -0.09
C TRP A 88 15.30 -8.43 0.52
N PHE A 89 14.14 -7.77 0.61
CA PHE A 89 14.05 -6.40 1.14
C PHE A 89 14.49 -6.32 2.59
N SER A 90 14.06 -7.24 3.46
CA SER A 90 14.48 -7.27 4.86
C SER A 90 16.00 -7.47 5.00
N LYS A 91 16.59 -8.38 4.21
CA LYS A 91 18.04 -8.59 4.16
C LYS A 91 18.80 -7.36 3.66
N TYR A 92 18.29 -6.71 2.59
CA TYR A 92 18.87 -5.48 2.05
C TYR A 92 18.89 -4.36 3.10
N VAL A 93 17.78 -4.14 3.81
CA VAL A 93 17.67 -3.12 4.85
C VAL A 93 18.67 -3.37 5.97
N PHE A 94 18.78 -4.60 6.50
CA PHE A 94 19.74 -4.94 7.52
C PHE A 94 21.19 -4.86 7.05
N THR A 95 21.47 -5.19 5.80
CA THR A 95 22.82 -5.04 5.22
C THR A 95 23.21 -3.58 5.12
N LYS A 96 22.27 -2.72 4.70
CA LYS A 96 22.54 -1.30 4.48
C LYS A 96 22.67 -0.51 5.78
N TYR A 97 21.80 -0.78 6.77
CA TYR A 97 21.71 0.00 8.00
C TYR A 97 22.31 -0.74 9.21
N GLN A 98 22.74 -1.98 9.05
CA GLN A 98 23.43 -2.81 10.03
C GLN A 98 22.79 -2.79 11.43
N THR A 99 23.53 -2.28 12.44
CA THR A 99 23.14 -2.27 13.85
C THR A 99 22.19 -1.12 14.24
N GLN A 100 21.79 -0.27 13.30
CA GLN A 100 20.98 0.92 13.61
C GLN A 100 19.48 0.62 13.74
N ILE A 101 19.03 -0.58 13.31
CA ILE A 101 17.62 -0.95 13.29
C ILE A 101 17.33 -1.95 14.39
N ASN A 102 16.54 -1.55 15.36
CA ASN A 102 15.97 -2.40 16.42
C ASN A 102 14.43 -2.40 16.41
N THR A 103 13.81 -1.49 15.66
CA THR A 103 12.36 -1.35 15.56
C THR A 103 11.94 -1.12 14.11
N VAL A 104 10.89 -1.81 13.68
CA VAL A 104 10.28 -1.67 12.35
C VAL A 104 8.80 -1.41 12.51
N LEU A 105 8.31 -0.36 11.86
CA LEU A 105 6.89 -0.05 11.70
C LEU A 105 6.51 -0.23 10.23
N ASP A 106 5.50 -1.04 9.96
CA ASP A 106 4.89 -1.20 8.64
C ASP A 106 3.48 -0.58 8.65
N ILE A 107 3.26 0.40 7.78
CA ILE A 107 1.97 1.08 7.62
C ILE A 107 1.26 0.50 6.40
N ALA A 108 0.04 0.01 6.58
CA ALA A 108 -0.70 -0.83 5.66
C ALA A 108 -0.07 -2.23 5.51
N CYS A 109 0.24 -2.86 6.64
CA CYS A 109 1.01 -4.10 6.73
C CYS A 109 0.28 -5.34 6.17
N ASN A 110 -0.96 -5.22 5.77
CA ASN A 110 -1.83 -6.29 5.27
C ASN A 110 -1.91 -7.45 6.28
N ASP A 111 -1.36 -8.63 5.97
CA ASP A 111 -1.33 -9.81 6.84
C ASP A 111 -0.09 -9.89 7.75
N GLY A 112 0.78 -8.90 7.70
CA GLY A 112 2.01 -8.84 8.49
C GLY A 112 3.16 -9.68 7.95
N THR A 113 3.03 -10.33 6.79
CA THR A 113 4.07 -11.19 6.21
C THR A 113 5.42 -10.48 6.10
N GLN A 114 5.46 -9.19 5.70
CA GLN A 114 6.71 -8.42 5.64
C GLN A 114 7.36 -8.26 7.03
N LEU A 115 6.56 -8.05 8.06
CA LEU A 115 7.05 -7.91 9.43
C LEU A 115 7.65 -9.21 9.97
N ASP A 116 7.11 -10.36 9.58
CA ASP A 116 7.68 -11.66 9.93
C ASP A 116 9.07 -11.85 9.32
N TYR A 117 9.31 -11.38 8.10
CA TYR A 117 10.64 -11.38 7.51
C TYR A 117 11.61 -10.49 8.26
N PHE A 118 11.20 -9.31 8.71
CA PHE A 118 12.04 -8.46 9.57
C PHE A 118 12.32 -9.08 10.93
N LYS A 119 11.31 -9.66 11.58
CA LYS A 119 11.43 -10.31 12.89
C LYS A 119 12.34 -11.54 12.84
N ASN A 120 12.28 -12.30 11.74
CA ASN A 120 13.05 -13.54 11.55
C ASN A 120 14.37 -13.32 10.78
N ALA A 121 14.56 -12.16 10.16
CA ALA A 121 15.84 -11.82 9.56
C ALA A 121 16.91 -11.85 10.64
N LYS A 122 17.98 -12.59 10.36
CA LYS A 122 19.11 -12.68 11.31
C LYS A 122 19.81 -11.33 11.33
N PRO A 123 19.68 -10.54 12.38
CA PRO A 123 20.40 -9.28 12.49
C PRO A 123 21.91 -9.53 12.40
N HIS A 124 22.67 -8.48 12.10
CA HIS A 124 24.14 -8.56 12.05
C HIS A 124 24.69 -9.26 13.32
N LYS A 125 25.80 -10.00 13.18
CA LYS A 125 26.39 -10.80 14.27
C LYS A 125 26.46 -10.05 15.61
N ALA A 126 26.76 -8.75 15.58
CA ALA A 126 26.86 -7.91 16.79
C ALA A 126 25.52 -7.81 17.57
N LEU A 127 24.36 -7.71 16.88
CA LEU A 127 23.07 -7.66 17.57
C LEU A 127 22.64 -9.04 18.10
N ARG A 128 23.01 -10.11 17.40
CA ARG A 128 22.78 -11.50 17.88
C ARG A 128 23.56 -11.80 19.16
N ASP A 129 24.80 -11.33 19.22
CA ASP A 129 25.69 -11.55 20.37
C ASP A 129 25.19 -10.79 21.62
N LEU A 130 24.39 -9.72 21.42
CA LEU A 130 23.73 -8.96 22.50
C LEU A 130 22.35 -9.54 22.89
N GLY A 131 21.85 -10.56 22.18
CA GLY A 131 20.53 -11.15 22.43
C GLY A 131 19.35 -10.23 22.05
N GLU A 132 19.60 -9.14 21.32
CA GLU A 132 18.57 -8.18 20.91
C GLU A 132 17.66 -8.76 19.82
N LYS A 133 16.36 -8.51 19.99
CA LYS A 133 15.32 -8.89 19.04
C LYS A 133 14.80 -7.65 18.33
N ILE A 134 14.48 -7.80 17.04
CA ILE A 134 13.77 -6.75 16.30
C ILE A 134 12.34 -6.68 16.81
N THR A 135 11.92 -5.50 17.22
CA THR A 135 10.52 -5.20 17.57
C THR A 135 9.78 -4.76 16.30
N THR A 136 8.66 -5.39 16.02
CA THR A 136 7.86 -5.08 14.82
C THR A 136 6.47 -4.59 15.20
N TYR A 137 6.00 -3.56 14.51
CA TYR A 137 4.66 -3.00 14.65
C TYR A 137 3.99 -2.92 13.28
N GLY A 138 2.73 -3.30 13.19
CA GLY A 138 1.91 -3.19 11.98
C GLY A 138 0.69 -2.33 12.22
N ILE A 139 0.33 -1.51 11.23
CA ILE A 139 -0.94 -0.77 11.20
C ILE A 139 -1.67 -1.18 9.93
N GLU A 140 -2.92 -1.66 10.08
CA GLU A 140 -3.78 -2.03 8.96
C GLU A 140 -5.21 -1.51 9.21
N ILE A 141 -5.90 -1.05 8.16
CA ILE A 141 -7.25 -0.47 8.26
C ILE A 141 -8.35 -1.43 7.82
N GLY A 142 -8.03 -2.50 7.12
CA GLY A 142 -9.00 -3.40 6.49
C GLY A 142 -9.11 -4.79 7.07
N ARG A 143 -8.29 -5.14 8.06
CA ARG A 143 -8.30 -6.45 8.70
C ARG A 143 -8.26 -6.30 10.21
N ALA A 144 -9.36 -6.68 10.82
CA ALA A 144 -9.42 -6.95 12.25
C ALA A 144 -9.01 -8.39 12.51
#